data_5dbbb11458c99118ccc54150320a986f
#
_entry.id   5dbbb11458c99118ccc54150320a986f
#
_cell.length_a   1.000
_cell.length_b   1.000
_cell.length_c   1.000
_cell.angle_alpha   90.00
_cell.angle_beta   90.00
_cell.angle_gamma   90.00
#
_symmetry.space_group_name_H-M   'P 1'
#
loop_
_entity.id
_entity.type
_entity.pdbx_description
1 polymer ?
#
loop_
_entity_poly.entity_id
_entity_poly.type
_entity_poly.pdbx_seq_one_letter_code
_entity_poly.pdbx_strand_id
1 'polypeptide(L)' 'MTRQIRLYTRRDCCLCEEMKGVVRDVAEEVPLEVEEVDVDSEPDLREKFGAEVPVLFIDGRKAFKYRVAARELKKKLRQQ' A
#
# COMPACT_ATOMS: atom_id res chain seq x y z
N MET A 1 11.45 -6.53 -13.98
CA MET A 1 11.80 -6.82 -12.59
C MET A 1 10.61 -6.55 -11.68
N THR A 2 10.48 -7.35 -10.62
CA THR A 2 9.36 -7.24 -9.70
C THR A 2 9.60 -6.14 -8.68
N ARG A 3 8.59 -5.28 -8.47
CA ARG A 3 8.66 -4.23 -7.46
C ARG A 3 8.04 -4.72 -6.17
N GLN A 4 8.56 -4.28 -5.06
CA GLN A 4 8.05 -4.68 -3.74
C GLN A 4 7.10 -3.62 -3.19
N ILE A 5 5.90 -4.06 -2.86
CA ILE A 5 4.87 -3.22 -2.27
C ILE A 5 4.62 -3.70 -0.85
N ARG A 6 4.65 -2.78 0.10
CA ARG A 6 4.20 -3.07 1.46
C ARG A 6 3.02 -2.17 1.77
N LEU A 7 1.92 -2.79 2.14
CA LEU A 7 0.69 -2.06 2.41
C LEU A 7 0.30 -2.23 3.87
N TYR A 8 0.36 -1.13 4.62
CA TYR A 8 -0.06 -1.13 6.02
C TYR A 8 -1.55 -0.84 6.07
N THR A 9 -2.29 -1.76 6.68
CA THR A 9 -3.74 -1.71 6.70
C THR A 9 -4.27 -1.91 8.12
N ARG A 10 -5.59 -1.81 8.24
CA ARG A 10 -6.28 -2.00 9.50
C ARG A 10 -7.62 -2.69 9.21
N ARG A 11 -8.14 -3.42 10.20
CA ARG A 11 -9.46 -4.05 10.06
C ARG A 11 -10.54 -2.98 9.95
N ASP A 12 -11.62 -3.33 9.26
CA ASP A 12 -12.79 -2.46 9.13
C ASP A 12 -12.46 -1.07 8.59
N CYS A 13 -11.50 -1.01 7.68
CA CYS A 13 -11.05 0.23 7.06
C CYS A 13 -11.47 0.23 5.60
N CYS A 14 -12.44 1.08 5.26
CA CYS A 14 -12.94 1.18 3.87
C CYS A 14 -11.85 1.64 2.92
N LEU A 15 -11.06 2.62 3.33
CA LEU A 15 -9.97 3.14 2.49
C LEU A 15 -8.89 2.08 2.27
N CYS A 16 -8.66 1.23 3.27
CA CYS A 16 -7.70 0.14 3.12
C CYS A 16 -8.17 -0.85 2.07
N GLU A 17 -9.46 -1.17 2.07
CA GLU A 17 -10.02 -2.07 1.07
C GLU A 17 -9.96 -1.49 -0.32
N GLU A 18 -10.23 -0.19 -0.46
CA GLU A 18 -10.10 0.50 -1.75
C GLU A 18 -8.67 0.42 -2.27
N MET A 19 -7.69 0.70 -1.42
CA MET A 19 -6.30 0.67 -1.83
C MET A 19 -5.84 -0.75 -2.18
N LYS A 20 -6.29 -1.75 -1.45
CA LYS A 20 -6.00 -3.14 -1.78
C LYS A 20 -6.49 -3.47 -3.20
N GLY A 21 -7.67 -3.00 -3.54
CA GLY A 21 -8.24 -3.20 -4.88
C GLY A 21 -7.38 -2.56 -5.96
N VAL A 22 -6.93 -1.33 -5.72
CA VAL A 22 -6.07 -0.61 -6.67
C VAL A 22 -4.75 -1.35 -6.86
N VAL A 23 -4.13 -1.79 -5.77
CA VAL A 23 -2.86 -2.53 -5.85
C VAL A 23 -3.06 -3.84 -6.62
N ARG A 24 -4.16 -4.53 -6.36
CA ARG A 24 -4.46 -5.79 -7.05
C ARG A 24 -4.63 -5.57 -8.55
N ASP A 25 -5.34 -4.52 -8.93
CA ASP A 25 -5.54 -4.19 -10.35
C ASP A 25 -4.22 -3.85 -11.04
N VAL A 26 -3.38 -3.07 -10.38
CA VAL A 26 -2.07 -2.72 -10.94
C VAL A 26 -1.17 -3.96 -11.05
N ALA A 27 -1.28 -4.87 -10.08
CA ALA A 27 -0.48 -6.09 -10.09
C ALA A 27 -0.81 -7.01 -11.27
N GLU A 28 -1.97 -6.86 -11.88
CA GLU A 28 -2.31 -7.62 -13.09
C GLU A 28 -1.53 -7.14 -14.30
N GLU A 29 -1.09 -5.89 -14.29
CA GLU A 29 -0.37 -5.29 -15.42
C GLU A 29 1.13 -5.14 -15.16
N VAL A 30 1.51 -4.97 -13.91
CA VAL A 30 2.90 -4.73 -13.51
C VAL A 30 3.30 -5.78 -12.48
N PRO A 31 4.44 -6.47 -12.67
CA PRO A 31 4.87 -7.47 -11.67
C PRO A 31 5.12 -6.82 -10.32
N LEU A 32 4.38 -7.24 -9.31
CA LEU A 32 4.49 -6.72 -7.95
C LEU A 32 4.53 -7.86 -6.95
N GLU A 33 5.34 -7.70 -5.92
CA GLU A 33 5.27 -8.53 -4.73
C GLU A 33 4.59 -7.69 -3.67
N VAL A 34 3.44 -8.14 -3.19
CA VAL A 34 2.62 -7.37 -2.26
C VAL A 34 2.60 -8.05 -0.89
N GLU A 35 2.99 -7.29 0.13
CA GLU A 35 2.90 -7.74 1.51
C GLU A 35 1.92 -6.81 2.24
N GLU A 36 0.91 -7.41 2.84
CA GLU A 36 -0.05 -6.66 3.65
C GLU A 36 0.32 -6.82 5.12
N VAL A 37 0.37 -5.71 5.84
CA VAL A 37 0.71 -5.70 7.27
C VAL A 37 -0.42 -5.03 8.04
N ASP A 38 -0.96 -5.74 9.03
CA ASP A 38 -1.97 -5.19 9.92
C ASP A 38 -1.27 -4.35 10.99
N VAL A 39 -1.56 -3.05 11.02
CA VAL A 39 -0.89 -2.15 11.98
C VAL A 39 -1.27 -2.47 13.42
N ASP A 40 -2.38 -3.15 13.64
CA ASP A 40 -2.79 -3.55 14.99
C ASP A 40 -2.05 -4.78 15.49
N SER A 41 -1.24 -5.43 14.63
CA SER A 41 -0.47 -6.60 15.03
C SER A 41 0.70 -6.24 15.96
N GLU A 42 1.17 -4.99 15.91
CA GLU A 42 2.25 -4.52 16.76
C GLU A 42 1.97 -3.10 17.26
N PRO A 43 2.22 -2.81 18.55
CA PRO A 43 1.99 -1.47 19.09
C PRO A 43 2.77 -0.36 18.37
N ASP A 44 4.00 -0.64 17.96
CA ASP A 44 4.83 0.34 17.26
C ASP A 44 4.22 0.73 15.93
N LEU A 45 3.67 -0.24 15.18
CA LEU A 45 3.05 0.02 13.90
C LEU A 45 1.76 0.83 14.07
N ARG A 46 0.98 0.48 15.10
CA ARG A 46 -0.24 1.21 15.41
C ARG A 46 0.06 2.67 15.72
N GLU A 47 1.10 2.90 16.48
CA GLU A 47 1.51 4.26 16.83
C GLU A 47 1.97 5.04 15.61
N LYS A 48 2.76 4.41 14.74
CA LYS A 48 3.29 5.08 13.55
C LYS A 48 2.24 5.32 12.47
N PHE A 49 1.43 4.32 12.19
CA PHE A 49 0.58 4.32 11.00
C PHE A 49 -0.91 4.20 11.27
N GLY A 50 -1.32 3.93 12.51
CA GLY A 50 -2.72 3.65 12.81
C GLY A 50 -3.70 4.73 12.36
N ALA A 51 -3.29 6.00 12.41
CA ALA A 51 -4.13 7.13 11.98
C ALA A 51 -3.97 7.46 10.50
N GLU A 52 -3.00 6.84 9.82
CA GLU A 52 -2.68 7.15 8.43
C GLU A 52 -3.03 6.04 7.45
N VAL A 53 -3.54 4.92 7.95
CA VAL A 53 -3.83 3.77 7.08
C VAL A 53 -4.88 4.11 6.03
N PRO A 54 -4.79 3.55 4.84
CA PRO A 54 -3.72 2.68 4.38
C PRO A 54 -2.46 3.46 4.02
N VAL A 55 -1.30 2.88 4.27
CA VAL A 55 -0.02 3.47 3.88
C VAL A 55 0.66 2.50 2.93
N LEU A 56 1.08 3.00 1.78
CA LEU A 56 1.70 2.19 0.75
C LEU A 56 3.16 2.54 0.58
N PHE A 57 4.03 1.53 0.74
CA PHE A 57 5.46 1.67 0.52
C PHE A 57 5.86 0.96 -0.76
N ILE A 58 6.74 1.57 -1.53
CA ILE A 58 7.31 0.99 -2.73
C ILE A 58 8.82 0.86 -2.51
N ASP A 59 9.31 -0.38 -2.57
CA ASP A 59 10.73 -0.68 -2.36
C ASP A 59 11.31 -0.04 -1.10
N GLY A 60 10.52 -0.04 -0.02
CA GLY A 60 10.94 0.48 1.26
C GLY A 60 10.73 1.96 1.47
N ARG A 61 10.14 2.67 0.51
CA ARG A 61 9.89 4.10 0.61
C ARG A 61 8.40 4.38 0.64
N LYS A 62 7.97 5.25 1.56
CA LYS A 62 6.59 5.66 1.68
C LYS A 62 6.18 6.42 0.41
N ALA A 63 5.14 5.95 -0.25
CA ALA A 63 4.69 6.52 -1.52
C ALA A 63 3.33 7.20 -1.42
N PHE A 64 2.36 6.53 -0.81
CA PHE A 64 0.98 7.04 -0.71
C PHE A 64 0.38 6.72 0.63
N LYS A 65 -0.61 7.51 1.03
CA LYS A 65 -1.44 7.22 2.20
C LYS A 65 -2.87 7.63 1.91
N TYR A 66 -3.81 7.00 2.58
CA TYR A 66 -5.26 7.20 2.47
C TYR A 66 -5.84 6.71 1.15
N ARG A 67 -5.45 7.27 0.04
CA ARG A 67 -6.00 6.94 -1.27
C ARG A 67 -4.94 7.01 -2.35
N VAL A 68 -5.15 6.20 -3.40
CA VAL A 68 -4.30 6.26 -4.59
C VAL A 68 -5.15 5.78 -5.77
N ALA A 69 -5.00 6.43 -6.92
CA ALA A 69 -5.61 5.96 -8.15
C ALA A 69 -4.64 5.01 -8.86
N ALA A 70 -5.17 4.04 -9.61
CA ALA A 70 -4.34 3.07 -10.32
C ALA A 70 -3.30 3.76 -11.21
N ARG A 71 -3.72 4.79 -11.94
CA ARG A 71 -2.80 5.54 -12.83
C ARG A 71 -1.68 6.23 -12.06
N GLU A 72 -1.99 6.72 -10.85
CA GLU A 72 -0.99 7.37 -10.01
C GLU A 72 0.04 6.35 -9.53
N LEU A 73 -0.42 5.18 -9.12
CA LEU A 73 0.47 4.12 -8.69
C LEU A 73 1.36 3.65 -9.83
N LYS A 74 0.79 3.44 -11.02
CA LYS A 74 1.56 3.04 -12.20
C LYS A 74 2.61 4.08 -12.53
N LYS A 75 2.25 5.36 -12.48
CA LYS A 75 3.17 6.44 -12.78
C LYS A 75 4.34 6.44 -11.78
N LYS A 76 4.04 6.28 -10.50
CA LYS A 76 5.06 6.23 -9.47
C LYS A 76 6.02 5.05 -9.67
N LEU A 77 5.48 3.90 -10.05
CA LEU A 77 6.30 2.71 -10.31
C LEU A 77 7.24 2.91 -11.49
N ARG A 78 6.86 3.71 -12.48
CA ARG A 78 7.70 4.00 -13.64
C ARG A 78 8.83 4.97 -13.33
N GLN A 79 8.68 5.78 -12.30
CA GLN A 79 9.64 6.82 -11.95
C GLN A 79 10.88 6.30 -11.21
N GLN A 80 10.86 5.05 -10.83
CA GLN A 80 11.95 4.48 -10.03
C GLN A 80 12.63 3.31 -10.69
#